data_92a683512eb02de8581bddb502106581
#
_entry.id   92a683512eb02de8581bddb502106581
#
_cell.length_a   1.000
_cell.length_b   1.000
_cell.length_c   1.000
_cell.angle_alpha   90.00
_cell.angle_beta   90.00
_cell.angle_gamma   90.00
#
_symmetry.space_group_name_H-M   'P 1'
#
loop_
_entity.id
_entity.type
_entity.pdbx_description
1 polymer ?
#
loop_
_entity_poly.entity_id
_entity_poly.type
_entity_poly.pdbx_seq_one_letter_code
_entity_poly.pdbx_strand_id
1 'polypeptide(L)'
;NTLENLIKLARDRKSSPIEGSYTNKLLTDKSLSKAKVLEEVNELIEAVEENSNKIHEAADVFYHLLMYLEANDIKIEEVMSELEKRKK
;
A
#
# COMPACT_ATOMS: atom_id res chain seq x y z
N ASN A 1 -1.30 2.51 -15.78
CA ASN A 1 -0.19 1.63 -15.41
C ASN A 1 -0.54 0.82 -14.16
N THR A 2 0.37 -0.01 -13.71
CA THR A 2 0.14 -0.92 -12.59
C THR A 2 -0.25 -0.21 -11.30
N LEU A 3 0.43 0.88 -10.95
CA LEU A 3 0.10 1.64 -9.74
C LEU A 3 -1.28 2.29 -9.86
N GLU A 4 -1.59 2.89 -10.99
CA GLU A 4 -2.90 3.50 -11.22
C GLU A 4 -4.01 2.46 -11.14
N ASN A 5 -3.78 1.28 -11.71
CA ASN A 5 -4.75 0.19 -11.66
C ASN A 5 -4.99 -0.31 -10.24
N LEU A 6 -3.93 -0.40 -9.44
CA LEU A 6 -4.03 -0.82 -8.04
C LEU A 6 -4.81 0.21 -7.21
N ILE A 7 -4.56 1.49 -7.43
CA ILE A 7 -5.26 2.57 -6.74
C ILE A 7 -6.75 2.55 -7.13
N LYS A 8 -7.04 2.35 -8.42
CA LYS A 8 -8.40 2.25 -8.89
C LYS A 8 -9.12 1.07 -8.26
N LEU A 9 -8.45 -0.07 -8.15
CA LEU A 9 -9.01 -1.25 -7.49
C LEU A 9 -9.36 -0.93 -6.04
N ALA A 10 -8.47 -0.26 -5.31
CA ALA A 10 -8.70 0.11 -3.92
C ALA A 10 -9.93 1.02 -3.80
N ARG A 11 -10.06 2.00 -4.67
CA ARG A 11 -11.19 2.93 -4.65
C ARG A 11 -12.50 2.24 -5.02
N ASP A 12 -12.46 1.32 -5.98
CA ASP A 12 -13.63 0.53 -6.34
C ASP A 12 -14.08 -0.35 -5.17
N ARG A 13 -13.14 -0.95 -4.44
CA ARG A 13 -13.47 -1.77 -3.27
C ARG A 13 -14.00 -0.96 -2.11
N LYS A 14 -13.60 0.29 -1.96
CA LYS A 14 -14.18 1.20 -0.96
C LYS A 14 -15.63 1.51 -1.29
N SER A 15 -15.94 1.70 -2.58
CA SER A 15 -17.30 2.00 -3.04
C SER A 15 -18.19 0.76 -3.10
N SER A 16 -17.63 -0.37 -3.49
CA SER A 16 -18.35 -1.63 -3.67
C SER A 16 -17.58 -2.75 -2.97
N PRO A 17 -17.66 -2.85 -1.65
CA PRO A 17 -16.90 -3.84 -0.89
C PRO A 17 -17.22 -5.28 -1.28
N ILE A 18 -16.20 -6.12 -1.27
CA ILE A 18 -16.35 -7.56 -1.48
C ILE A 18 -16.08 -8.25 -0.16
N GLU A 19 -17.11 -8.92 0.39
CA GLU A 19 -17.00 -9.63 1.64
C GLU A 19 -15.91 -10.71 1.56
N GLY A 20 -15.09 -10.82 2.61
CA GLY A 20 -14.01 -11.79 2.65
C GLY A 20 -12.75 -11.38 1.92
N SER A 21 -12.77 -10.24 1.22
CA SER A 21 -11.59 -9.73 0.51
C SER A 21 -10.55 -9.19 1.49
N TYR A 22 -9.30 -9.61 1.33
CA TYR A 22 -8.20 -9.08 2.12
C TYR A 22 -8.01 -7.58 1.88
N THR A 23 -8.13 -7.15 0.62
CA THR A 23 -8.05 -5.73 0.28
C THR A 23 -9.11 -4.92 1.03
N ASN A 24 -10.34 -5.43 1.12
CA ASN A 24 -11.38 -4.74 1.88
C ASN A 24 -11.07 -4.67 3.37
N LYS A 25 -10.46 -5.71 3.93
CA LYS A 25 -10.02 -5.68 5.33
C LYS A 25 -9.02 -4.56 5.56
N LEU A 26 -8.04 -4.42 4.69
CA LEU A 26 -7.03 -3.38 4.80
C LEU A 26 -7.66 -1.98 4.67
N LEU A 27 -8.66 -1.84 3.83
CA LEU A 27 -9.31 -0.55 3.59
C LEU A 27 -10.26 -0.14 4.72
N THR A 28 -10.79 -1.10 5.47
CA THR A 28 -11.78 -0.82 6.52
C THR A 28 -11.24 -0.96 7.95
N ASP A 29 -10.16 -1.69 8.13
CA ASP A 29 -9.52 -1.87 9.45
C ASP A 29 -8.17 -1.15 9.46
N LYS A 30 -8.20 0.09 9.92
CA LYS A 30 -7.01 0.95 9.93
C LYS A 30 -5.90 0.43 10.83
N SER A 31 -6.25 -0.22 11.94
CA SER A 31 -5.28 -0.81 12.85
C SER A 31 -4.54 -1.97 12.20
N LEU A 32 -5.29 -2.83 11.51
CA LEU A 32 -4.69 -3.93 10.76
C LEU A 32 -3.77 -3.40 9.67
N SER A 33 -4.25 -2.44 8.90
CA SER A 33 -3.50 -1.84 7.80
C SER A 33 -2.18 -1.24 8.30
N LYS A 34 -2.22 -0.51 9.41
CA LYS A 34 -1.04 0.06 10.05
C LYS A 34 -0.04 -1.04 10.44
N ALA A 35 -0.52 -2.08 11.11
CA ALA A 35 0.32 -3.18 11.54
C ALA A 35 0.98 -3.89 10.36
N LYS A 36 0.24 -4.07 9.27
CA LYS A 36 0.76 -4.73 8.08
C LYS A 36 1.84 -3.90 7.39
N VAL A 37 1.69 -2.58 7.32
CA VAL A 37 2.74 -1.74 6.75
C VAL A 37 4.05 -1.92 7.52
N LEU A 38 3.99 -1.90 8.84
CA LEU A 38 5.18 -2.08 9.68
C LEU A 38 5.80 -3.47 9.47
N GLU A 39 4.96 -4.50 9.45
CA GLU A 39 5.41 -5.88 9.24
C GLU A 39 6.10 -6.03 7.87
N GLU A 40 5.49 -5.51 6.81
CA GLU A 40 6.03 -5.67 5.46
C GLU A 40 7.33 -4.88 5.25
N VAL A 41 7.46 -3.71 5.87
CA VAL A 41 8.72 -2.95 5.83
C VAL A 41 9.83 -3.76 6.49
N ASN A 42 9.56 -4.37 7.65
CA ASN A 42 10.55 -5.21 8.32
C ASN A 42 10.94 -6.43 7.48
N GLU A 43 9.97 -7.06 6.81
CA GLU A 43 10.25 -8.19 5.93
C GLU A 43 11.12 -7.78 4.73
N LEU A 44 10.90 -6.58 4.18
CA LEU A 44 11.74 -6.06 3.10
C LEU A 44 13.17 -5.87 3.59
N ILE A 45 13.34 -5.28 4.77
CA ILE A 45 14.67 -5.06 5.33
C ILE A 45 15.41 -6.40 5.51
N GLU A 46 14.74 -7.40 6.07
CA GLU A 46 15.30 -8.74 6.23
C GLU A 46 15.67 -9.35 4.89
N ALA A 47 14.80 -9.20 3.89
CA ALA A 47 15.05 -9.73 2.55
C ALA A 47 16.31 -9.11 1.92
N VAL A 48 16.51 -7.81 2.12
CA VAL A 48 17.72 -7.12 1.63
C VAL A 48 18.96 -7.64 2.35
N GLU A 49 18.88 -7.78 3.68
CA GLU A 49 20.01 -8.28 4.47
C GLU A 49 20.36 -9.73 4.12
N GLU A 50 19.39 -10.56 3.83
CA GLU A 50 19.57 -11.96 3.45
C GLU A 50 19.78 -12.14 1.95
N ASN A 51 19.64 -11.08 1.16
CA ASN A 51 19.71 -11.11 -0.29
C ASN A 51 18.78 -12.15 -0.91
N SER A 52 17.51 -12.14 -0.47
CA SER A 52 16.49 -13.12 -0.87
C SER A 52 15.12 -12.47 -0.96
N ASN A 53 14.36 -12.78 -2.02
CA ASN A 53 12.97 -12.33 -2.21
C ASN A 53 12.76 -10.81 -2.13
N LYS A 54 13.77 -10.04 -2.47
CA LYS A 54 13.72 -8.58 -2.31
C LYS A 54 12.61 -7.91 -3.12
N ILE A 55 12.41 -8.36 -4.35
CA ILE A 55 11.38 -7.77 -5.22
C ILE A 55 9.99 -8.13 -4.72
N HIS A 56 9.78 -9.36 -4.31
CA HIS A 56 8.51 -9.80 -3.73
C HIS A 56 8.16 -8.96 -2.49
N GLU A 57 9.11 -8.81 -1.58
CA GLU A 57 8.87 -8.05 -0.35
C GLU A 57 8.70 -6.55 -0.63
N ALA A 58 9.41 -6.00 -1.62
CA ALA A 58 9.21 -4.60 -2.02
C ALA A 58 7.80 -4.40 -2.57
N ALA A 59 7.31 -5.34 -3.38
CA ALA A 59 5.95 -5.28 -3.91
C ALA A 59 4.92 -5.33 -2.78
N ASP A 60 5.13 -6.17 -1.78
CA ASP A 60 4.25 -6.26 -0.61
C ASP A 60 4.20 -4.94 0.17
N VAL A 61 5.36 -4.27 0.31
CA VAL A 61 5.41 -2.96 0.96
C VAL A 61 4.59 -1.94 0.18
N PHE A 62 4.78 -1.88 -1.13
CA PHE A 62 4.05 -0.92 -1.97
C PHE A 62 2.54 -1.16 -1.91
N TYR A 63 2.13 -2.42 -2.00
CA TYR A 63 0.72 -2.78 -1.91
C TYR A 63 0.10 -2.34 -0.59
N HIS A 64 0.70 -2.74 0.52
CA HIS A 64 0.16 -2.42 1.85
C HIS A 64 0.21 -0.92 2.15
N LEU A 65 1.27 -0.24 1.70
CA LEU A 65 1.37 1.21 1.87
C LEU A 65 0.26 1.93 1.12
N LEU A 66 -0.01 1.54 -0.14
CA LEU A 66 -1.08 2.15 -0.92
C LEU A 66 -2.45 1.91 -0.28
N MET A 67 -2.69 0.68 0.23
CA MET A 67 -3.95 0.39 0.92
C MET A 67 -4.09 1.21 2.21
N TYR A 68 -3.01 1.38 2.94
CA TYR A 68 -3.00 2.20 4.15
C TYR A 68 -3.33 3.67 3.84
N LEU A 69 -2.74 4.21 2.79
CA LEU A 69 -3.03 5.58 2.36
C LEU A 69 -4.50 5.72 2.00
N GLU A 70 -5.04 4.81 1.19
CA GLU A 70 -6.45 4.86 0.80
C GLU A 70 -7.38 4.65 1.99
N ALA A 71 -7.04 3.81 2.94
CA ALA A 71 -7.83 3.60 4.15
C ALA A 71 -7.93 4.89 4.98
N ASN A 72 -6.94 5.75 4.88
CA ASN A 72 -6.88 7.02 5.64
C ASN A 72 -7.19 8.23 4.78
N ASP A 73 -7.77 8.02 3.60
CA ASP A 73 -8.17 9.07 2.66
C ASP A 73 -7.02 9.99 2.24
N ILE A 74 -5.82 9.43 2.16
CA ILE A 74 -4.64 10.12 1.64
C ILE A 74 -4.50 9.74 0.17
N LYS A 75 -4.72 10.69 -0.71
CA LYS A 75 -4.67 10.46 -2.16
C LYS A 75 -3.24 10.42 -2.65
N ILE A 76 -2.88 9.35 -3.38
CA ILE A 76 -1.55 9.23 -3.94
C ILE A 76 -1.21 10.40 -4.87
N GLU A 77 -2.21 10.96 -5.54
CA GLU A 77 -2.00 12.12 -6.40
C GLU A 77 -1.44 13.32 -5.64
N GLU A 78 -1.89 13.51 -4.40
CA GLU A 78 -1.38 14.59 -3.55
C GLU A 78 0.03 14.30 -3.06
N VAL A 79 0.33 13.01 -2.77
CA VAL A 79 1.68 12.61 -2.41
C VAL A 79 2.63 12.84 -3.58
N MET A 80 2.22 12.50 -4.79
CA MET A 80 3.02 12.73 -6.00
C MET A 80 3.26 14.22 -6.22
N SER A 81 2.24 15.06 -6.02
CA SER A 81 2.39 16.52 -6.12
C SER A 81 3.41 17.04 -5.13
N GLU A 82 3.39 16.53 -3.90
CA GLU A 82 4.34 16.95 -2.89
C GLU A 82 5.78 16.56 -3.27
N LEU A 83 5.96 15.36 -3.80
CA LEU A 83 7.26 14.91 -4.28
C LEU A 83 7.76 15.77 -5.44
N GLU A 84 6.85 16.15 -6.35
CA GLU A 84 7.21 17.03 -7.47
C GLU A 84 7.68 18.39 -6.98
N LYS A 85 7.05 18.95 -5.95
CA LYS A 85 7.47 20.21 -5.34
C LYS A 85 8.86 20.12 -4.73
N ARG A 86 9.25 18.97 -4.20
CA ARG A 86 10.56 18.75 -3.58
C ARG A 86 11.66 18.46 -4.58
N LYS A 87 11.30 18.28 -5.82
CA LYS A 87 12.25 17.99 -6.89
C LYS A 87 13.14 19.21 -7.12
N LYS A 88 14.44 18.98 -7.16
CA LYS A 88 15.46 20.03 -7.37
C LYS A 88 16.05 19.95 -8.77
#